data_9f9ec2482f222e46a1a50013792f2e38
#
_entry.id   9f9ec2482f222e46a1a50013792f2e38
#
_cell.length_a   1.000
_cell.length_b   1.000
_cell.length_c   1.000
_cell.angle_alpha   90.00
_cell.angle_beta   90.00
_cell.angle_gamma   90.00
#
_symmetry.space_group_name_H-M   'P 1'
#
loop_
_entity.id
_entity.type
_entity.pdbx_description
1 polymer ?
#
loop_
_entity_poly.entity_id
_entity_poly.type
_entity_poly.pdbx_seq_one_letter_code
_entity_poly.pdbx_strand_id
1 'polypeptide(L)'
;LWVKNGKSFLEIIFKQVEQQNVRLALMNSFSTDRETREAISAMRTAVCPLIFLQHHFPKILKETLGPVSWPKNSALEWNPPGHGNVYTALWASGSLDELLKNGIEYAFISNSDNLGAVLDASLLGYFAENGFPFMMEVAERTPSDIKGGHLAIRKKDGQFILREAAQCPEEELTAFQDIQYYRYFNTNNIWVNLPFLNRFMQQAAVLSLPLILNEKTLDPRDPDSPRVFQIESAMGAAVSIFKGATAVLVQKSRMVPVKKCGDLLLVRSDRYLLTEDARIVSNPDCKTDRITIALDPRYYGKIDGFESRFESGIPSLLECESLTIRGDVRFEANVKIVGGVVIENRKSGQTTVKTGSVVSHDLVL
;
A
#
# COMPACT_ATOMS: atom_id res chain seq x y z
N LEU A 1 0.52 3.05 14.88
CA LEU A 1 1.24 4.14 14.21
C LEU A 1 0.26 5.25 13.85
N TRP A 2 0.44 6.49 14.36
CA TRP A 2 -0.33 7.65 13.93
C TRP A 2 0.16 8.17 12.58
N VAL A 3 -0.76 8.68 11.77
CA VAL A 3 -0.49 9.08 10.39
C VAL A 3 -0.83 10.55 10.14
N LYS A 4 -1.99 11.01 10.59
CA LYS A 4 -2.44 12.40 10.41
C LYS A 4 -3.31 12.86 11.58
N ASN A 5 -3.05 14.05 12.10
CA ASN A 5 -3.82 14.68 13.20
C ASN A 5 -4.00 13.73 14.41
N GLY A 6 -2.93 13.00 14.79
CA GLY A 6 -2.95 12.05 15.89
C GLY A 6 -3.77 10.76 15.63
N LYS A 7 -4.24 10.53 14.40
CA LYS A 7 -5.00 9.33 14.02
C LYS A 7 -4.13 8.30 13.33
N SER A 8 -4.36 7.03 13.64
CA SER A 8 -3.78 5.87 12.94
C SER A 8 -4.47 5.59 11.61
N PHE A 9 -3.89 4.70 10.79
CA PHE A 9 -4.54 4.18 9.57
C PHE A 9 -5.93 3.62 9.87
N LEU A 10 -6.03 2.76 10.87
CA LEU A 10 -7.30 2.13 11.22
C LEU A 10 -8.35 3.17 11.65
N GLU A 11 -7.98 4.14 12.51
CA GLU A 11 -8.93 5.19 12.94
C GLU A 11 -9.45 6.02 11.77
N ILE A 12 -8.61 6.30 10.76
CA ILE A 12 -9.04 7.01 9.55
C ILE A 12 -10.00 6.14 8.75
N ILE A 13 -9.65 4.86 8.49
CA ILE A 13 -10.49 3.90 7.76
C ILE A 13 -11.84 3.70 8.46
N PHE A 14 -11.83 3.51 9.78
CA PHE A 14 -13.06 3.33 10.55
C PHE A 14 -13.98 4.55 10.43
N LYS A 15 -13.41 5.75 10.50
CA LYS A 15 -14.20 6.98 10.34
C LYS A 15 -14.76 7.13 8.93
N GLN A 16 -14.01 6.75 7.88
CA GLN A 16 -14.50 6.73 6.50
C GLN A 16 -15.69 5.77 6.34
N VAL A 17 -15.57 4.56 6.88
CA VAL A 17 -16.60 3.52 6.82
C VAL A 17 -17.86 3.92 7.59
N GLU A 18 -17.69 4.50 8.78
CA GLU A 18 -18.79 4.97 9.63
C GLU A 18 -19.62 6.04 8.92
N GLN A 19 -18.96 7.00 8.25
CA GLN A 19 -19.65 8.07 7.52
C GLN A 19 -20.36 7.58 6.27
N GLN A 20 -19.83 6.56 5.60
CA GLN A 20 -20.44 5.97 4.41
C GLN A 20 -21.51 4.91 4.74
N ASN A 21 -21.64 4.55 6.01
CA ASN A 21 -22.55 3.51 6.50
C ASN A 21 -22.44 2.19 5.73
N VAL A 22 -21.19 1.74 5.53
CA VAL A 22 -20.90 0.48 4.84
C VAL A 22 -20.27 -0.55 5.77
N ARG A 23 -20.36 -1.82 5.42
CA ARG A 23 -19.75 -2.91 6.18
C ARG A 23 -18.22 -2.90 5.96
N LEU A 24 -17.44 -2.95 7.04
CA LEU A 24 -15.99 -3.11 6.98
C LEU A 24 -15.62 -4.59 7.12
N ALA A 25 -14.71 -5.06 6.26
CA ALA A 25 -14.03 -6.34 6.42
C ALA A 25 -12.51 -6.12 6.43
N LEU A 26 -11.81 -6.79 7.33
CA LEU A 26 -10.35 -6.72 7.48
C LEU A 26 -9.74 -8.09 7.30
N MET A 27 -8.85 -8.22 6.32
CA MET A 27 -8.00 -9.39 6.18
C MET A 27 -6.70 -9.17 6.95
N ASN A 28 -6.48 -9.95 7.99
CA ASN A 28 -5.26 -9.93 8.79
C ASN A 28 -4.34 -11.10 8.43
N SER A 29 -3.05 -10.97 8.72
CA SER A 29 -2.13 -12.10 8.76
C SER A 29 -2.05 -12.67 10.19
N PHE A 30 -1.46 -13.85 10.32
CA PHE A 30 -1.18 -14.44 11.63
C PHE A 30 -0.29 -13.56 12.53
N SER A 31 0.51 -12.66 11.93
CA SER A 31 1.40 -11.75 12.65
C SER A 31 0.73 -10.42 13.02
N THR A 32 -0.38 -10.04 12.39
CA THR A 32 -1.02 -8.73 12.60
C THR A 32 -2.38 -8.81 13.31
N ASP A 33 -2.98 -10.00 13.40
CA ASP A 33 -4.35 -10.15 13.89
C ASP A 33 -4.54 -9.71 15.34
N ARG A 34 -3.63 -10.14 16.23
CA ARG A 34 -3.70 -9.78 17.65
C ARG A 34 -3.64 -8.26 17.84
N GLU A 35 -2.65 -7.62 17.26
CA GLU A 35 -2.45 -6.17 17.40
C GLU A 35 -3.59 -5.37 16.76
N THR A 36 -4.15 -5.85 15.63
CA THR A 36 -5.32 -5.24 15.01
C THR A 36 -6.53 -5.31 15.93
N ARG A 37 -6.82 -6.47 16.54
CA ARG A 37 -7.94 -6.62 17.48
C ARG A 37 -7.76 -5.78 18.74
N GLU A 38 -6.56 -5.72 19.29
CA GLU A 38 -6.22 -4.87 20.43
C GLU A 38 -6.45 -3.39 20.09
N ALA A 39 -5.97 -2.94 18.92
CA ALA A 39 -6.18 -1.57 18.46
C ALA A 39 -7.66 -1.23 18.29
N ILE A 40 -8.45 -2.12 17.67
CA ILE A 40 -9.89 -1.94 17.49
C ILE A 40 -10.62 -1.87 18.86
N SER A 41 -10.25 -2.75 19.80
CA SER A 41 -10.85 -2.78 21.13
C SER A 41 -10.59 -1.48 21.92
N ALA A 42 -9.49 -0.79 21.62
CA ALA A 42 -9.18 0.51 22.21
C ALA A 42 -9.90 1.68 21.55
N MET A 43 -10.48 1.49 20.37
CA MET A 43 -11.22 2.54 19.65
C MET A 43 -12.62 2.72 20.21
N ARG A 44 -13.07 3.98 20.29
CA ARG A 44 -14.47 4.34 20.57
C ARG A 44 -15.23 4.44 19.25
N THR A 45 -15.71 3.33 18.72
CA THR A 45 -16.43 3.26 17.44
C THR A 45 -17.61 2.30 17.54
N ALA A 46 -18.67 2.58 16.78
CA ALA A 46 -19.78 1.67 16.58
C ALA A 46 -19.52 0.65 15.44
N VAL A 47 -18.48 0.84 14.65
CA VAL A 47 -18.14 -0.06 13.54
C VAL A 47 -17.62 -1.38 14.09
N CYS A 48 -18.30 -2.47 13.75
CA CYS A 48 -17.88 -3.83 14.06
C CYS A 48 -17.39 -4.50 12.76
N PRO A 49 -16.07 -4.59 12.51
CA PRO A 49 -15.58 -5.17 11.27
C PRO A 49 -15.70 -6.70 11.27
N LEU A 50 -15.94 -7.26 10.10
CA LEU A 50 -15.70 -8.67 9.83
C LEU A 50 -14.20 -8.90 9.72
N ILE A 51 -13.60 -9.73 10.58
CA ILE A 51 -12.17 -10.00 10.58
C ILE A 51 -11.95 -11.45 10.19
N PHE A 52 -11.12 -11.66 9.16
CA PHE A 52 -10.72 -12.98 8.70
C PHE A 52 -9.20 -13.04 8.46
N LEU A 53 -8.63 -14.24 8.50
CA LEU A 53 -7.20 -14.46 8.35
C LEU A 53 -6.87 -14.88 6.93
N GLN A 54 -5.83 -14.30 6.37
CA GLN A 54 -5.18 -14.88 5.20
C GLN A 54 -4.43 -16.18 5.58
N HIS A 55 -4.19 -17.02 4.60
CA HIS A 55 -3.40 -18.23 4.79
C HIS A 55 -1.95 -17.87 5.16
N HIS A 56 -1.16 -18.88 5.46
CA HIS A 56 0.29 -18.75 5.63
C HIS A 56 0.99 -19.84 4.81
N PHE A 57 2.10 -19.45 4.19
CA PHE A 57 2.91 -20.34 3.36
C PHE A 57 4.29 -20.53 4.01
N PRO A 58 4.90 -21.72 3.89
CA PRO A 58 6.27 -21.88 4.30
C PRO A 58 7.19 -21.05 3.39
N LYS A 59 8.19 -20.41 3.98
CA LYS A 59 9.29 -19.84 3.20
C LYS A 59 10.10 -20.98 2.59
N ILE A 60 10.57 -20.77 1.36
CA ILE A 60 11.29 -21.77 0.59
C ILE A 60 12.78 -21.41 0.56
N LEU A 61 13.65 -22.34 0.93
CA LEU A 61 15.10 -22.17 0.80
C LEU A 61 15.49 -21.96 -0.67
N LYS A 62 16.28 -20.92 -0.95
CA LYS A 62 16.71 -20.61 -2.32
C LYS A 62 17.55 -21.72 -2.92
N GLU A 63 18.39 -22.38 -2.12
CA GLU A 63 19.32 -23.40 -2.60
C GLU A 63 18.63 -24.72 -2.94
N THR A 64 17.69 -25.17 -2.10
CA THR A 64 17.09 -26.51 -2.21
C THR A 64 15.68 -26.51 -2.74
N LEU A 65 15.03 -25.34 -2.80
CA LEU A 65 13.61 -25.17 -3.08
C LEU A 65 12.69 -25.96 -2.13
N GLY A 66 13.21 -26.36 -0.98
CA GLY A 66 12.45 -27.03 0.10
C GLY A 66 11.98 -26.02 1.16
N PRO A 67 11.01 -26.40 1.99
CA PRO A 67 10.59 -25.58 3.13
C PRO A 67 11.78 -25.32 4.07
N VAL A 68 11.86 -24.09 4.60
CA VAL A 68 12.89 -23.76 5.58
C VAL A 68 12.54 -24.31 6.95
N SER A 69 13.57 -24.74 7.71
CA SER A 69 13.46 -25.00 9.14
C SER A 69 14.41 -24.07 9.91
N TRP A 70 13.88 -23.37 10.91
CA TRP A 70 14.61 -22.39 11.69
C TRP A 70 14.27 -22.51 13.19
N PRO A 71 14.85 -23.49 13.90
CA PRO A 71 14.53 -23.77 15.33
C PRO A 71 14.75 -22.59 16.26
N LYS A 72 15.65 -21.64 15.91
CA LYS A 72 15.89 -20.42 16.68
C LYS A 72 14.63 -19.54 16.79
N ASN A 73 13.80 -19.52 15.76
CA ASN A 73 12.54 -18.78 15.73
C ASN A 73 11.64 -19.37 14.61
N SER A 74 10.81 -20.32 14.94
CA SER A 74 9.94 -21.01 13.98
C SER A 74 8.89 -20.08 13.34
N ALA A 75 8.57 -18.95 13.95
CA ALA A 75 7.68 -17.96 13.33
C ALA A 75 8.27 -17.35 12.04
N LEU A 76 9.59 -17.33 11.89
CA LEU A 76 10.26 -16.85 10.68
C LEU A 76 10.21 -17.87 9.53
N GLU A 77 9.79 -19.10 9.75
CA GLU A 77 9.64 -20.13 8.72
C GLU A 77 8.46 -19.83 7.76
N TRP A 78 7.55 -18.97 8.19
CA TRP A 78 6.28 -18.70 7.51
C TRP A 78 6.20 -17.27 6.98
N ASN A 79 5.43 -17.09 5.92
CA ASN A 79 5.03 -15.78 5.40
C ASN A 79 3.57 -15.78 4.95
N PRO A 80 2.90 -14.61 4.99
CA PRO A 80 1.61 -14.48 4.35
C PRO A 80 1.77 -14.57 2.82
N PRO A 81 0.79 -15.17 2.10
CA PRO A 81 0.90 -15.42 0.65
C PRO A 81 0.60 -14.18 -0.22
N GLY A 82 0.72 -13.00 0.34
CA GLY A 82 0.43 -11.74 -0.32
C GLY A 82 -1.06 -11.40 -0.37
N HIS A 83 -1.37 -10.19 -0.79
CA HIS A 83 -2.75 -9.68 -0.77
C HIS A 83 -3.67 -10.34 -1.82
N GLY A 84 -3.12 -11.06 -2.81
CA GLY A 84 -3.93 -11.87 -3.72
C GLY A 84 -4.70 -12.99 -3.03
N ASN A 85 -4.28 -13.39 -1.84
CA ASN A 85 -4.99 -14.40 -1.05
C ASN A 85 -6.38 -13.94 -0.54
N VAL A 86 -6.72 -12.66 -0.67
CA VAL A 86 -7.98 -12.09 -0.18
C VAL A 86 -9.21 -12.87 -0.67
N TYR A 87 -9.22 -13.29 -1.93
CA TYR A 87 -10.35 -14.03 -2.52
C TYR A 87 -10.52 -15.41 -1.89
N THR A 88 -9.43 -16.16 -1.82
CA THR A 88 -9.45 -17.51 -1.25
C THR A 88 -9.67 -17.48 0.26
N ALA A 89 -9.06 -16.54 0.98
CA ALA A 89 -9.22 -16.40 2.42
C ALA A 89 -10.65 -15.98 2.79
N LEU A 90 -11.25 -15.04 2.05
CA LEU A 90 -12.62 -14.60 2.24
C LEU A 90 -13.61 -15.76 2.06
N TRP A 91 -13.38 -16.61 1.06
CA TRP A 91 -14.19 -17.80 0.80
C TRP A 91 -13.95 -18.89 1.84
N ALA A 92 -12.71 -19.27 2.09
CA ALA A 92 -12.36 -20.38 2.99
C ALA A 92 -12.72 -20.13 4.45
N SER A 93 -12.73 -18.89 4.90
CA SER A 93 -13.14 -18.49 6.26
C SER A 93 -14.66 -18.55 6.48
N GLY A 94 -15.47 -18.72 5.42
CA GLY A 94 -16.92 -18.56 5.46
C GLY A 94 -17.40 -17.11 5.49
N SER A 95 -16.48 -16.14 5.49
CA SER A 95 -16.80 -14.71 5.52
C SER A 95 -17.55 -14.25 4.26
N LEU A 96 -17.26 -14.85 3.10
CA LEU A 96 -17.99 -14.59 1.86
C LEU A 96 -19.47 -14.98 1.99
N ASP A 97 -19.74 -16.15 2.54
CA ASP A 97 -21.12 -16.63 2.78
C ASP A 97 -21.86 -15.74 3.78
N GLU A 98 -21.16 -15.27 4.82
CA GLU A 98 -21.73 -14.34 5.80
C GLU A 98 -22.14 -13.01 5.13
N LEU A 99 -21.27 -12.44 4.29
CA LEU A 99 -21.57 -11.21 3.56
C LEU A 99 -22.78 -11.39 2.63
N LEU A 100 -22.81 -12.46 1.85
CA LEU A 100 -23.91 -12.76 0.93
C LEU A 100 -25.25 -13.01 1.65
N LYS A 101 -25.25 -13.71 2.78
CA LYS A 101 -26.43 -13.91 3.64
C LYS A 101 -26.99 -12.60 4.19
N ASN A 102 -26.12 -11.60 4.38
CA ASN A 102 -26.50 -10.25 4.80
C ASN A 102 -26.86 -9.32 3.63
N GLY A 103 -26.98 -9.84 2.41
CA GLY A 103 -27.37 -9.08 1.22
C GLY A 103 -26.27 -8.19 0.65
N ILE A 104 -25.00 -8.41 1.02
CA ILE A 104 -23.86 -7.67 0.47
C ILE A 104 -23.44 -8.30 -0.85
N GLU A 105 -23.61 -7.58 -1.95
CA GLU A 105 -23.33 -8.09 -3.30
C GLU A 105 -22.01 -7.60 -3.88
N TYR A 106 -21.50 -6.47 -3.41
CA TYR A 106 -20.29 -5.84 -3.94
C TYR A 106 -19.28 -5.54 -2.84
N ALA A 107 -18.01 -5.69 -3.16
CA ALA A 107 -16.92 -5.30 -2.28
C ALA A 107 -15.97 -4.34 -3.00
N PHE A 108 -15.56 -3.30 -2.30
CA PHE A 108 -14.42 -2.46 -2.63
C PHE A 108 -13.24 -2.88 -1.78
N ILE A 109 -12.14 -3.31 -2.39
CA ILE A 109 -10.95 -3.83 -1.72
C ILE A 109 -9.79 -2.88 -1.98
N SER A 110 -9.08 -2.50 -0.94
CA SER A 110 -7.88 -1.67 -1.03
C SER A 110 -6.85 -2.05 0.01
N ASN A 111 -5.61 -1.65 -0.20
CA ASN A 111 -4.57 -1.77 0.80
C ASN A 111 -4.84 -0.77 1.94
N SER A 112 -4.66 -1.20 3.19
CA SER A 112 -4.86 -0.35 4.38
C SER A 112 -3.87 0.81 4.48
N ASP A 113 -2.74 0.73 3.79
CA ASP A 113 -1.75 1.82 3.70
C ASP A 113 -2.10 2.88 2.65
N ASN A 114 -3.11 2.65 1.82
CA ASN A 114 -3.58 3.62 0.82
C ASN A 114 -4.73 4.47 1.37
N LEU A 115 -4.42 5.59 1.98
CA LEU A 115 -5.42 6.50 2.56
C LEU A 115 -6.24 7.29 1.52
N GLY A 116 -5.86 7.23 0.23
CA GLY A 116 -6.63 7.79 -0.88
C GLY A 116 -7.74 6.86 -1.38
N ALA A 117 -7.75 5.60 -0.95
CA ALA A 117 -8.74 4.59 -1.35
C ALA A 117 -10.03 4.74 -0.54
N VAL A 118 -10.96 5.52 -1.05
CA VAL A 118 -12.28 5.74 -0.43
C VAL A 118 -13.35 5.16 -1.35
N LEU A 119 -14.36 4.50 -0.78
CA LEU A 119 -15.51 4.02 -1.56
C LEU A 119 -16.17 5.20 -2.29
N ASP A 120 -16.46 5.00 -3.58
CA ASP A 120 -17.09 5.98 -4.46
C ASP A 120 -18.39 5.42 -5.02
N ALA A 121 -19.50 6.08 -4.71
CA ALA A 121 -20.83 5.63 -5.11
C ALA A 121 -21.03 5.64 -6.64
N SER A 122 -20.40 6.56 -7.36
CA SER A 122 -20.50 6.62 -8.82
C SER A 122 -19.76 5.46 -9.48
N LEU A 123 -18.57 5.10 -8.95
CA LEU A 123 -17.83 3.92 -9.41
C LEU A 123 -18.57 2.62 -9.07
N LEU A 124 -19.20 2.55 -7.89
CA LEU A 124 -20.05 1.41 -7.52
C LEU A 124 -21.25 1.28 -8.47
N GLY A 125 -21.95 2.38 -8.76
CA GLY A 125 -23.08 2.41 -9.71
C GLY A 125 -22.64 1.93 -11.09
N TYR A 126 -21.57 2.47 -11.62
CA TYR A 126 -21.00 2.03 -12.91
C TYR A 126 -20.65 0.54 -12.92
N PHE A 127 -20.01 0.05 -11.85
CA PHE A 127 -19.65 -1.35 -11.70
C PHE A 127 -20.88 -2.28 -11.70
N ALA A 128 -21.89 -1.92 -10.89
CA ALA A 128 -23.09 -2.71 -10.71
C ALA A 128 -24.00 -2.72 -11.94
N GLU A 129 -24.27 -1.54 -12.55
CA GLU A 129 -25.12 -1.40 -13.72
C GLU A 129 -24.60 -2.19 -14.95
N ASN A 130 -23.28 -2.29 -15.10
CA ASN A 130 -22.68 -3.06 -16.18
C ASN A 130 -22.51 -4.55 -15.85
N GLY A 131 -22.81 -4.98 -14.64
CA GLY A 131 -22.72 -6.38 -14.23
C GLY A 131 -21.31 -6.96 -14.27
N PHE A 132 -20.28 -6.13 -14.12
CA PHE A 132 -18.90 -6.59 -14.16
C PHE A 132 -18.60 -7.56 -13.01
N PRO A 133 -17.83 -8.64 -13.26
CA PRO A 133 -17.40 -9.53 -12.19
C PRO A 133 -16.27 -8.92 -11.34
N PHE A 134 -15.45 -8.07 -11.97
CA PHE A 134 -14.25 -7.47 -11.41
C PHE A 134 -13.92 -6.17 -12.15
N MET A 135 -13.56 -5.14 -11.42
CA MET A 135 -13.08 -3.88 -11.98
C MET A 135 -11.88 -3.37 -11.19
N MET A 136 -10.81 -3.03 -11.90
CA MET A 136 -9.59 -2.45 -11.34
C MET A 136 -9.58 -0.94 -11.52
N GLU A 137 -9.32 -0.18 -10.47
CA GLU A 137 -8.99 1.23 -10.61
C GLU A 137 -7.53 1.36 -11.07
N VAL A 138 -7.33 2.11 -12.13
CA VAL A 138 -6.00 2.44 -12.66
C VAL A 138 -5.81 3.94 -12.72
N ALA A 139 -4.56 4.39 -12.57
CA ALA A 139 -4.20 5.79 -12.73
C ALA A 139 -3.10 5.95 -13.78
N GLU A 140 -2.94 7.18 -14.32
CA GLU A 140 -1.89 7.45 -15.28
C GLU A 140 -0.50 7.34 -14.64
N ARG A 141 0.40 6.65 -15.35
CA ARG A 141 1.80 6.51 -14.94
C ARG A 141 2.55 7.82 -15.11
N THR A 142 3.44 8.09 -14.17
CA THR A 142 4.39 9.19 -14.21
C THR A 142 5.81 8.63 -14.11
N PRO A 143 6.86 9.42 -14.33
CA PRO A 143 8.24 8.97 -14.17
C PRO A 143 8.56 8.34 -12.80
N SER A 144 7.81 8.66 -11.76
CA SER A 144 7.95 8.02 -10.44
C SER A 144 7.38 6.59 -10.38
N ASP A 145 6.54 6.22 -11.34
CA ASP A 145 5.79 4.95 -11.36
C ASP A 145 6.39 3.90 -12.32
N ILE A 146 7.59 4.16 -12.88
CA ILE A 146 8.24 3.30 -13.90
C ILE A 146 8.41 1.85 -13.43
N LYS A 147 8.61 1.63 -12.14
CA LYS A 147 8.80 0.30 -11.53
C LYS A 147 7.50 -0.33 -11.03
N GLY A 148 6.38 0.38 -11.09
CA GLY A 148 5.07 -0.12 -10.66
C GLY A 148 4.45 -1.08 -11.66
N GLY A 149 3.61 -2.01 -11.16
CA GLY A 149 2.81 -2.89 -12.00
C GLY A 149 1.85 -2.11 -12.89
N HIS A 150 1.74 -2.50 -14.15
CA HIS A 150 0.90 -1.81 -15.13
C HIS A 150 -0.12 -2.73 -15.80
N LEU A 151 -1.23 -2.12 -16.21
CA LEU A 151 -2.25 -2.79 -16.99
C LEU A 151 -1.81 -2.93 -18.45
N ALA A 152 -2.06 -4.10 -19.02
CA ALA A 152 -1.87 -4.38 -20.43
C ALA A 152 -3.03 -5.22 -20.99
N ILE A 153 -3.13 -5.32 -22.30
CA ILE A 153 -4.10 -6.18 -22.99
C ILE A 153 -3.32 -7.33 -23.67
N ARG A 154 -3.71 -8.55 -23.37
CA ARG A 154 -3.14 -9.73 -24.00
C ARG A 154 -3.63 -9.87 -25.42
N LYS A 155 -2.73 -9.83 -26.41
CA LYS A 155 -3.07 -9.83 -27.84
C LYS A 155 -3.87 -11.06 -28.28
N LYS A 156 -3.68 -12.21 -27.62
CA LYS A 156 -4.29 -13.49 -28.00
C LYS A 156 -5.82 -13.48 -27.89
N ASP A 157 -6.35 -12.82 -26.86
CA ASP A 157 -7.77 -12.92 -26.48
C ASP A 157 -8.40 -11.61 -26.04
N GLY A 158 -7.64 -10.50 -26.08
CA GLY A 158 -8.11 -9.19 -25.67
C GLY A 158 -8.32 -9.01 -24.17
N GLN A 159 -7.93 -9.97 -23.35
CA GLN A 159 -8.10 -9.90 -21.90
C GLN A 159 -7.10 -8.95 -21.25
N PHE A 160 -7.55 -8.21 -20.25
CA PHE A 160 -6.65 -7.44 -19.39
C PHE A 160 -5.70 -8.36 -18.60
N ILE A 161 -4.48 -7.92 -18.47
CA ILE A 161 -3.46 -8.55 -17.62
C ILE A 161 -2.76 -7.49 -16.79
N LEU A 162 -2.39 -7.84 -15.57
CA LEU A 162 -1.50 -7.05 -14.75
C LEU A 162 -0.07 -7.58 -14.95
N ARG A 163 0.84 -6.70 -15.38
CA ARG A 163 2.28 -7.00 -15.46
C ARG A 163 2.97 -6.40 -14.25
N GLU A 164 3.66 -7.22 -13.47
CA GLU A 164 4.43 -6.80 -12.30
C GLU A 164 5.93 -6.82 -12.62
N ALA A 165 6.68 -5.84 -12.09
CA ALA A 165 8.11 -5.74 -12.35
C ALA A 165 8.89 -6.98 -11.88
N ALA A 166 8.46 -7.59 -10.78
CA ALA A 166 9.07 -8.81 -10.25
C ALA A 166 8.88 -10.05 -11.14
N GLN A 167 7.97 -10.00 -12.10
CA GLN A 167 7.65 -11.08 -13.06
C GLN A 167 8.14 -10.75 -14.48
N CYS A 168 8.71 -9.56 -14.67
CA CYS A 168 9.16 -9.10 -15.99
C CYS A 168 10.54 -9.68 -16.31
N PRO A 169 10.73 -10.38 -17.44
CA PRO A 169 12.04 -10.79 -17.91
C PRO A 169 12.98 -9.60 -18.06
N GLU A 170 14.27 -9.79 -17.79
CA GLU A 170 15.25 -8.70 -17.82
C GLU A 170 15.33 -8.03 -19.19
N GLU A 171 15.24 -8.80 -20.27
CA GLU A 171 15.23 -8.34 -21.65
C GLU A 171 14.01 -7.47 -22.00
N GLU A 172 12.91 -7.58 -21.25
CA GLU A 172 11.70 -6.79 -21.44
C GLU A 172 11.61 -5.55 -20.55
N LEU A 173 12.55 -5.34 -19.63
CA LEU A 173 12.49 -4.25 -18.66
C LEU A 173 12.38 -2.86 -19.30
N THR A 174 13.09 -2.61 -20.40
CA THR A 174 13.02 -1.35 -21.12
C THR A 174 11.60 -1.10 -21.66
N ALA A 175 10.98 -2.11 -22.26
CA ALA A 175 9.61 -2.01 -22.76
C ALA A 175 8.61 -1.91 -21.59
N PHE A 176 8.83 -2.63 -20.49
CA PHE A 176 8.00 -2.57 -19.29
C PHE A 176 7.99 -1.16 -18.70
N GLN A 177 9.11 -0.45 -18.74
CA GLN A 177 9.28 0.88 -18.17
C GLN A 177 8.78 2.01 -19.08
N ASP A 178 8.39 1.71 -20.32
CA ASP A 178 7.84 2.69 -21.25
C ASP A 178 6.44 3.14 -20.81
N ILE A 179 6.38 4.31 -20.15
CA ILE A 179 5.14 4.92 -19.66
C ILE A 179 4.30 5.54 -20.77
N GLN A 180 4.86 5.76 -21.96
CA GLN A 180 4.10 6.26 -23.10
C GLN A 180 3.28 5.14 -23.75
N TYR A 181 3.81 3.93 -23.73
CA TYR A 181 3.14 2.74 -24.26
C TYR A 181 2.23 2.10 -23.20
N TYR A 182 2.74 1.82 -22.00
CA TYR A 182 1.98 1.29 -20.86
C TYR A 182 1.57 2.43 -19.93
N ARG A 183 0.49 3.09 -20.25
CA ARG A 183 0.08 4.36 -19.65
C ARG A 183 -0.53 4.24 -18.25
N TYR A 184 -1.05 3.08 -17.87
CA TYR A 184 -1.87 2.93 -16.68
C TYR A 184 -1.27 1.95 -15.69
N PHE A 185 -1.12 2.37 -14.43
CA PHE A 185 -0.67 1.52 -13.35
C PHE A 185 -1.84 1.10 -12.44
N ASN A 186 -1.69 -0.05 -11.80
CA ASN A 186 -2.63 -0.60 -10.84
C ASN A 186 -2.55 0.15 -9.51
N THR A 187 -3.67 0.71 -9.07
CA THR A 187 -3.76 1.39 -7.75
C THR A 187 -3.96 0.42 -6.58
N ASN A 188 -4.20 -0.86 -6.86
CA ASN A 188 -4.68 -1.86 -5.88
C ASN A 188 -6.04 -1.50 -5.24
N ASN A 189 -6.84 -0.67 -5.90
CA ASN A 189 -8.24 -0.45 -5.58
C ASN A 189 -9.08 -1.33 -6.51
N ILE A 190 -9.81 -2.28 -5.96
CA ILE A 190 -10.46 -3.36 -6.69
C ILE A 190 -11.94 -3.42 -6.31
N TRP A 191 -12.80 -3.55 -7.31
CA TRP A 191 -14.22 -3.81 -7.14
C TRP A 191 -14.53 -5.26 -7.51
N VAL A 192 -15.26 -5.96 -6.67
CA VAL A 192 -15.57 -7.40 -6.83
C VAL A 192 -17.06 -7.64 -6.65
N ASN A 193 -17.64 -8.39 -7.60
CA ASN A 193 -18.99 -8.93 -7.48
C ASN A 193 -18.93 -10.21 -6.64
N LEU A 194 -19.44 -10.16 -5.42
CA LEU A 194 -19.35 -11.26 -4.45
C LEU A 194 -20.16 -12.51 -4.87
N PRO A 195 -21.40 -12.41 -5.39
CA PRO A 195 -22.11 -13.53 -6.00
C PRO A 195 -21.33 -14.21 -7.11
N PHE A 196 -20.65 -13.44 -7.99
CA PHE A 196 -19.79 -14.00 -9.03
C PHE A 196 -18.59 -14.73 -8.41
N LEU A 197 -17.88 -14.10 -7.47
CA LEU A 197 -16.74 -14.69 -6.79
C LEU A 197 -17.13 -16.02 -6.13
N ASN A 198 -18.27 -16.07 -5.44
CA ASN A 198 -18.75 -17.28 -4.77
C ASN A 198 -18.97 -18.42 -5.76
N ARG A 199 -19.69 -18.16 -6.87
CA ARG A 199 -19.89 -19.18 -7.93
C ARG A 199 -18.57 -19.65 -8.51
N PHE A 200 -17.63 -18.73 -8.76
CA PHE A 200 -16.32 -19.07 -9.29
C PHE A 200 -15.54 -20.00 -8.31
N MET A 201 -15.50 -19.65 -7.03
CA MET A 201 -14.79 -20.42 -6.01
C MET A 201 -15.40 -21.79 -5.77
N GLN A 202 -16.72 -21.93 -5.85
CA GLN A 202 -17.40 -23.23 -5.78
C GLN A 202 -17.01 -24.17 -6.92
N GLN A 203 -16.71 -23.64 -8.10
CA GLN A 203 -16.31 -24.41 -9.27
C GLN A 203 -14.80 -24.71 -9.30
N ALA A 204 -13.99 -23.73 -8.93
CA ALA A 204 -12.52 -23.79 -9.10
C ALA A 204 -11.77 -24.23 -7.83
N ALA A 205 -12.41 -24.18 -6.66
CA ALA A 205 -11.85 -24.43 -5.33
C ALA A 205 -10.63 -23.55 -4.96
N VAL A 206 -9.81 -23.15 -5.93
CA VAL A 206 -8.64 -22.28 -5.76
C VAL A 206 -8.56 -21.27 -6.89
N LEU A 207 -8.32 -20.02 -6.55
CA LEU A 207 -7.99 -18.97 -7.52
C LEU A 207 -6.47 -18.97 -7.77
N SER A 208 -6.05 -19.54 -8.90
CA SER A 208 -4.63 -19.64 -9.28
C SER A 208 -4.13 -18.31 -9.83
N LEU A 209 -3.65 -17.42 -8.97
CA LEU A 209 -3.00 -16.18 -9.34
C LEU A 209 -1.53 -16.40 -9.70
N PRO A 210 -0.96 -15.61 -10.63
CA PRO A 210 0.48 -15.61 -10.91
C PRO A 210 1.29 -15.38 -9.64
N LEU A 211 2.31 -16.21 -9.45
CA LEU A 211 3.17 -16.14 -8.27
C LEU A 211 4.24 -15.05 -8.41
N ILE A 212 4.53 -14.41 -7.31
CA ILE A 212 5.63 -13.45 -7.14
C ILE A 212 6.63 -14.09 -6.18
N LEU A 213 7.87 -14.21 -6.63
CA LEU A 213 8.95 -14.73 -5.81
C LEU A 213 9.77 -13.57 -5.25
N ASN A 214 9.64 -13.32 -3.95
CA ASN A 214 10.40 -12.30 -3.26
C ASN A 214 11.60 -12.92 -2.54
N GLU A 215 12.81 -12.68 -3.06
CA GLU A 215 14.03 -13.11 -2.39
C GLU A 215 14.33 -12.26 -1.16
N LYS A 216 14.56 -12.90 -0.02
CA LYS A 216 14.83 -12.26 1.28
C LYS A 216 15.90 -13.05 2.05
N THR A 217 16.49 -12.45 3.07
CA THR A 217 17.10 -13.19 4.19
C THR A 217 15.99 -13.76 5.07
N LEU A 218 16.19 -14.91 5.66
CA LEU A 218 15.21 -15.58 6.52
C LEU A 218 14.89 -14.72 7.75
N ASP A 219 15.94 -14.24 8.42
CA ASP A 219 15.84 -13.27 9.50
C ASP A 219 16.21 -11.87 8.96
N PRO A 220 15.26 -10.90 8.95
CA PRO A 220 15.54 -9.54 8.48
C PRO A 220 16.57 -8.78 9.31
N ARG A 221 16.90 -9.28 10.52
CA ARG A 221 17.90 -8.68 11.43
C ARG A 221 19.26 -9.34 11.32
N ASP A 222 19.34 -10.51 10.67
CA ASP A 222 20.56 -11.27 10.45
C ASP A 222 20.83 -11.39 8.94
N PRO A 223 21.73 -10.57 8.36
CA PRO A 223 22.08 -10.61 6.95
C PRO A 223 22.74 -11.92 6.53
N ASP A 224 23.31 -12.68 7.49
CA ASP A 224 23.98 -13.96 7.25
C ASP A 224 23.01 -15.15 7.37
N SER A 225 21.73 -14.90 7.70
CA SER A 225 20.71 -15.95 7.71
C SER A 225 20.44 -16.48 6.28
N PRO A 226 19.96 -17.72 6.14
CA PRO A 226 19.72 -18.34 4.82
C PRO A 226 18.89 -17.46 3.89
N ARG A 227 19.19 -17.54 2.59
CA ARG A 227 18.36 -16.89 1.56
C ARG A 227 17.11 -17.73 1.30
N VAL A 228 15.98 -17.08 1.28
CA VAL A 228 14.66 -17.72 1.09
C VAL A 228 13.85 -16.99 0.04
N PHE A 229 12.92 -17.67 -0.58
CA PHE A 229 11.83 -17.10 -1.33
C PHE A 229 10.57 -17.00 -0.46
N GLN A 230 9.98 -15.83 -0.41
CA GLN A 230 8.61 -15.64 0.03
C GLN A 230 7.72 -15.68 -1.22
N ILE A 231 6.81 -16.67 -1.24
CA ILE A 231 5.88 -16.84 -2.36
C ILE A 231 4.64 -16.02 -2.07
N GLU A 232 4.33 -15.10 -2.96
CA GLU A 232 3.21 -14.17 -2.82
C GLU A 232 2.38 -14.12 -4.10
N SER A 233 1.19 -13.55 -4.02
CA SER A 233 0.35 -13.22 -5.16
C SER A 233 -0.27 -11.83 -5.00
N ALA A 234 -0.56 -11.17 -6.12
CA ALA A 234 -1.18 -9.85 -6.14
C ALA A 234 -2.67 -9.93 -6.46
N MET A 235 -3.52 -9.22 -5.70
CA MET A 235 -4.98 -9.24 -5.92
C MET A 235 -5.38 -8.68 -7.28
N GLY A 236 -4.65 -7.70 -7.81
CA GLY A 236 -4.91 -7.13 -9.13
C GLY A 236 -4.71 -8.15 -10.28
N ALA A 237 -3.91 -9.20 -10.08
CA ALA A 237 -3.70 -10.23 -11.09
C ALA A 237 -5.00 -10.99 -11.44
N ALA A 238 -6.03 -10.94 -10.59
CA ALA A 238 -7.35 -11.53 -10.84
C ALA A 238 -8.05 -10.93 -12.09
N VAL A 239 -7.65 -9.73 -12.55
CA VAL A 239 -8.13 -9.14 -13.80
C VAL A 239 -7.89 -10.06 -15.01
N SER A 240 -6.85 -10.89 -14.97
CA SER A 240 -6.51 -11.84 -16.02
C SER A 240 -7.28 -13.17 -15.98
N ILE A 241 -8.02 -13.41 -14.90
CA ILE A 241 -8.71 -14.67 -14.63
C ILE A 241 -10.21 -14.53 -14.82
N PHE A 242 -10.81 -13.46 -14.32
CA PHE A 242 -12.24 -13.27 -14.43
C PHE A 242 -12.65 -12.79 -15.81
N LYS A 243 -13.35 -13.65 -16.56
CA LYS A 243 -13.86 -13.29 -17.88
C LYS A 243 -14.86 -12.13 -17.75
N GLY A 244 -14.65 -11.06 -18.51
CA GLY A 244 -15.44 -9.84 -18.42
C GLY A 244 -14.93 -8.84 -17.37
N ALA A 245 -13.77 -9.11 -16.75
CA ALA A 245 -13.10 -8.14 -15.91
C ALA A 245 -12.76 -6.87 -16.70
N THR A 246 -12.83 -5.72 -16.03
CA THR A 246 -12.59 -4.41 -16.64
C THR A 246 -11.65 -3.55 -15.80
N ALA A 247 -11.31 -2.38 -16.30
CA ALA A 247 -10.56 -1.36 -15.57
C ALA A 247 -11.19 0.02 -15.79
N VAL A 248 -11.07 0.89 -14.79
CA VAL A 248 -11.54 2.26 -14.85
C VAL A 248 -10.41 3.22 -14.53
N LEU A 249 -10.26 4.27 -15.33
CA LEU A 249 -9.30 5.33 -15.06
C LEU A 249 -9.82 6.24 -13.95
N VAL A 250 -9.01 6.42 -12.92
CA VAL A 250 -9.32 7.28 -11.77
C VAL A 250 -8.25 8.36 -11.58
N GLN A 251 -8.60 9.39 -10.81
CA GLN A 251 -7.64 10.42 -10.42
C GLN A 251 -6.55 9.85 -9.51
N LYS A 252 -5.33 10.33 -9.65
CA LYS A 252 -4.18 9.89 -8.86
C LYS A 252 -4.35 10.17 -7.36
N SER A 253 -5.21 11.10 -6.96
CA SER A 253 -5.59 11.37 -5.58
C SER A 253 -6.21 10.17 -4.85
N ARG A 254 -6.71 9.17 -5.59
CA ARG A 254 -7.19 7.90 -5.02
C ARG A 254 -6.05 6.95 -4.62
N MET A 255 -4.79 7.37 -4.84
CA MET A 255 -3.60 6.61 -4.46
C MET A 255 -2.64 7.48 -3.64
N VAL A 256 -2.75 7.35 -2.32
CA VAL A 256 -1.88 8.01 -1.32
C VAL A 256 -1.28 6.94 -0.40
N PRO A 257 -0.45 6.03 -0.94
CA PRO A 257 0.11 4.94 -0.17
C PRO A 257 1.22 5.44 0.76
N VAL A 258 1.29 4.87 1.95
CA VAL A 258 2.35 5.13 2.94
C VAL A 258 3.18 3.86 3.13
N LYS A 259 4.21 3.67 2.31
CA LYS A 259 5.07 2.48 2.33
C LYS A 259 6.41 2.70 3.01
N LYS A 260 6.87 3.95 3.05
CA LYS A 260 8.18 4.35 3.59
C LYS A 260 8.01 5.56 4.50
N CYS A 261 9.02 5.82 5.33
CA CYS A 261 9.04 7.00 6.20
C CYS A 261 8.99 8.33 5.41
N GLY A 262 9.46 8.36 4.15
CA GLY A 262 9.30 9.52 3.28
C GLY A 262 7.84 9.80 2.92
N ASP A 263 7.05 8.76 2.66
CA ASP A 263 5.62 8.89 2.39
C ASP A 263 4.88 9.35 3.67
N LEU A 264 5.30 8.82 4.82
CA LEU A 264 4.76 9.21 6.12
C LEU A 264 5.06 10.68 6.43
N LEU A 265 6.29 11.15 6.16
CA LEU A 265 6.65 12.57 6.28
C LEU A 265 5.71 13.44 5.46
N LEU A 266 5.47 13.03 4.22
CA LEU A 266 4.62 13.74 3.28
C LEU A 266 3.17 13.83 3.78
N VAL A 267 2.58 12.72 4.21
CA VAL A 267 1.19 12.70 4.71
C VAL A 267 1.07 13.47 6.03
N ARG A 268 2.06 13.39 6.92
CA ARG A 268 2.07 14.13 8.19
C ARG A 268 2.24 15.63 8.01
N SER A 269 2.91 16.08 6.94
CA SER A 269 3.13 17.50 6.68
C SER A 269 1.83 18.24 6.34
N ASP A 270 1.92 19.56 6.23
CA ASP A 270 0.84 20.44 5.80
C ASP A 270 0.45 20.29 4.32
N ARG A 271 1.20 19.50 3.55
CA ARG A 271 0.88 19.19 2.15
C ARG A 271 -0.42 18.40 1.96
N TYR A 272 -0.79 17.62 2.95
CA TYR A 272 -2.07 16.90 2.98
C TYR A 272 -2.93 17.37 4.14
N LEU A 273 -4.22 17.40 3.91
CA LEU A 273 -5.24 17.71 4.91
C LEU A 273 -6.07 16.44 5.19
N LEU A 274 -6.52 16.30 6.43
CA LEU A 274 -7.55 15.34 6.80
C LEU A 274 -8.86 16.10 6.90
N THR A 275 -9.79 15.81 6.01
CA THR A 275 -11.10 16.44 5.97
C THR A 275 -12.01 15.92 7.10
N GLU A 276 -13.16 16.54 7.31
CA GLU A 276 -14.15 16.10 8.31
C GLU A 276 -14.70 14.71 8.00
N ASP A 277 -14.84 14.37 6.71
CA ASP A 277 -15.24 13.05 6.23
C ASP A 277 -14.07 12.05 6.13
N ALA A 278 -12.98 12.33 6.85
CA ALA A 278 -11.80 11.50 7.00
C ALA A 278 -11.07 11.15 5.69
N ARG A 279 -11.16 12.00 4.67
CA ARG A 279 -10.35 11.85 3.44
C ARG A 279 -9.01 12.53 3.61
N ILE A 280 -7.98 11.92 3.05
CA ILE A 280 -6.67 12.56 2.87
C ILE A 280 -6.69 13.25 1.51
N VAL A 281 -6.62 14.58 1.52
CA VAL A 281 -6.65 15.40 0.31
C VAL A 281 -5.42 16.29 0.24
N SER A 282 -4.97 16.64 -0.97
CA SER A 282 -3.91 17.64 -1.14
C SER A 282 -4.36 18.98 -0.60
N ASN A 283 -3.46 19.67 0.08
CA ASN A 283 -3.73 21.04 0.53
C ASN A 283 -3.77 21.97 -0.68
N PRO A 284 -4.83 22.77 -0.86
CA PRO A 284 -4.96 23.70 -1.98
C PRO A 284 -3.88 24.80 -2.00
N ASP A 285 -3.24 25.06 -0.85
CA ASP A 285 -2.15 26.03 -0.73
C ASP A 285 -0.81 25.52 -1.26
N CYS A 286 -0.73 24.26 -1.71
CA CYS A 286 0.48 23.69 -2.30
C CYS A 286 0.90 24.46 -3.55
N LYS A 287 2.16 24.87 -3.60
CA LYS A 287 2.72 25.58 -4.78
C LYS A 287 3.09 24.64 -5.92
N THR A 288 3.19 23.33 -5.65
CA THR A 288 3.62 22.31 -6.62
C THR A 288 2.71 21.10 -6.55
N ASP A 289 2.40 20.51 -7.70
CA ASP A 289 1.59 19.28 -7.77
C ASP A 289 2.39 18.03 -7.39
N ARG A 290 3.70 18.11 -7.53
CA ARG A 290 4.61 16.96 -7.32
C ARG A 290 5.69 17.30 -6.32
N ILE A 291 6.04 16.31 -5.51
CA ILE A 291 7.13 16.40 -4.55
C ILE A 291 7.87 15.06 -4.52
N THR A 292 9.18 15.12 -4.34
CA THR A 292 10.03 13.95 -4.14
C THR A 292 10.68 14.02 -2.78
N ILE A 293 10.51 12.98 -1.96
CA ILE A 293 11.15 12.86 -0.65
C ILE A 293 12.13 11.69 -0.67
N ALA A 294 13.38 11.97 -0.36
CA ALA A 294 14.44 10.97 -0.19
C ALA A 294 15.11 11.12 1.18
N LEU A 295 14.89 10.16 2.05
CA LEU A 295 15.47 10.13 3.41
C LEU A 295 16.58 9.08 3.47
N ASP A 296 17.66 9.36 4.17
CA ASP A 296 18.76 8.43 4.39
C ASP A 296 18.27 7.19 5.14
N PRO A 297 18.29 5.99 4.53
CA PRO A 297 17.70 4.80 5.13
C PRO A 297 18.39 4.33 6.41
N ARG A 298 19.65 4.72 6.64
CA ARG A 298 20.39 4.38 7.86
C ARG A 298 19.76 5.01 9.11
N TYR A 299 19.16 6.18 8.95
CA TYR A 299 18.62 6.98 10.06
C TYR A 299 17.10 7.06 10.06
N TYR A 300 16.47 6.99 8.89
CA TYR A 300 15.02 7.16 8.71
C TYR A 300 14.33 5.90 8.16
N GLY A 301 15.07 4.82 7.97
CA GLY A 301 14.51 3.59 7.39
C GLY A 301 13.57 2.82 8.32
N LYS A 302 13.64 3.11 9.63
CA LYS A 302 12.76 2.53 10.65
C LYS A 302 11.96 3.63 11.35
N ILE A 303 10.79 3.27 11.86
CA ILE A 303 9.84 4.24 12.42
C ILE A 303 10.39 4.96 13.66
N ASP A 304 11.05 4.27 14.56
CA ASP A 304 11.70 4.83 15.75
C ASP A 304 12.77 5.87 15.38
N GLY A 305 13.60 5.55 14.39
CA GLY A 305 14.59 6.47 13.86
C GLY A 305 13.95 7.70 13.21
N PHE A 306 12.86 7.52 12.49
CA PHE A 306 12.09 8.63 11.90
C PHE A 306 11.46 9.51 12.99
N GLU A 307 10.74 8.90 13.94
CA GLU A 307 10.05 9.64 15.02
C GLU A 307 11.02 10.51 15.84
N SER A 308 12.17 9.98 16.23
CA SER A 308 13.15 10.71 17.03
C SER A 308 13.74 11.93 16.33
N ARG A 309 13.74 11.97 14.99
CA ARG A 309 14.25 13.09 14.20
C ARG A 309 13.23 14.16 13.89
N PHE A 310 11.95 13.85 14.04
CA PHE A 310 10.82 14.76 13.86
C PHE A 310 9.99 14.95 15.13
N GLU A 311 10.53 14.64 16.29
CA GLU A 311 9.87 14.74 17.60
C GLU A 311 9.30 16.15 17.87
N SER A 312 10.02 17.20 17.45
CA SER A 312 9.61 18.59 17.65
C SER A 312 8.62 19.09 16.59
N GLY A 313 8.30 18.29 15.59
CA GLY A 313 7.35 18.62 14.53
C GLY A 313 7.84 18.26 13.14
N ILE A 314 6.90 18.19 12.23
CA ILE A 314 7.14 17.94 10.80
C ILE A 314 7.34 19.30 10.10
N PRO A 315 8.34 19.44 9.21
CA PRO A 315 8.52 20.68 8.45
C PRO A 315 7.34 20.95 7.51
N SER A 316 7.06 22.21 7.25
CA SER A 316 6.15 22.63 6.20
C SER A 316 6.72 22.27 4.82
N LEU A 317 5.91 21.62 3.99
CA LEU A 317 6.26 21.18 2.64
C LEU A 317 5.36 21.80 1.56
N LEU A 318 4.59 22.84 1.87
CA LEU A 318 3.68 23.52 0.92
C LEU A 318 4.41 24.05 -0.31
N GLU A 319 5.62 24.56 -0.13
CA GLU A 319 6.45 25.15 -1.17
C GLU A 319 7.62 24.27 -1.59
N CYS A 320 7.65 23.01 -1.11
CA CYS A 320 8.73 22.06 -1.40
C CYS A 320 8.47 21.32 -2.72
N GLU A 321 9.49 21.29 -3.58
CA GLU A 321 9.53 20.50 -4.83
C GLU A 321 10.26 19.16 -4.64
N SER A 322 11.34 19.20 -3.90
CA SER A 322 12.07 17.99 -3.51
C SER A 322 12.84 18.20 -2.21
N LEU A 323 12.87 17.16 -1.37
CA LEU A 323 13.68 17.13 -0.15
C LEU A 323 14.51 15.86 -0.12
N THR A 324 15.83 16.03 -0.12
CA THR A 324 16.76 14.93 0.12
C THR A 324 17.50 15.15 1.43
N ILE A 325 17.43 14.18 2.34
CA ILE A 325 18.18 14.22 3.60
C ILE A 325 19.25 13.14 3.58
N ARG A 326 20.51 13.53 3.79
CA ARG A 326 21.68 12.65 3.89
C ARG A 326 22.31 12.78 5.28
N GLY A 327 22.55 11.66 5.93
CA GLY A 327 23.13 11.64 7.28
C GLY A 327 22.10 11.84 8.39
N ASP A 328 22.57 11.98 9.61
CA ASP A 328 21.78 12.12 10.82
C ASP A 328 21.38 13.57 11.06
N VAL A 329 20.16 13.93 10.68
CA VAL A 329 19.61 15.28 10.79
C VAL A 329 18.31 15.25 11.60
N ARG A 330 18.23 16.08 12.67
CA ARG A 330 17.02 16.30 13.45
C ARG A 330 16.39 17.63 13.05
N PHE A 331 15.06 17.69 13.11
CA PHE A 331 14.30 18.92 12.84
C PHE A 331 13.66 19.45 14.13
N GLU A 332 13.84 20.73 14.39
CA GLU A 332 13.08 21.45 15.40
C GLU A 332 11.76 22.00 14.84
N ALA A 333 10.98 22.66 15.67
CA ALA A 333 9.65 23.13 15.30
C ALA A 333 9.66 24.23 14.23
N ASN A 334 8.56 24.35 13.47
CA ASN A 334 8.31 25.45 12.53
C ASN A 334 9.37 25.63 11.43
N VAL A 335 10.01 24.53 11.00
CA VAL A 335 10.90 24.54 9.83
C VAL A 335 10.06 24.57 8.56
N LYS A 336 10.51 25.36 7.56
CA LYS A 336 9.93 25.38 6.21
C LYS A 336 10.96 24.94 5.19
N ILE A 337 10.53 24.12 4.21
CA ILE A 337 11.32 23.73 3.05
C ILE A 337 10.72 24.38 1.81
N VAL A 338 11.55 25.06 1.01
CA VAL A 338 11.12 25.79 -0.19
C VAL A 338 11.93 25.34 -1.40
N GLY A 339 11.27 24.99 -2.50
CA GLY A 339 11.90 24.52 -3.73
C GLY A 339 12.54 23.13 -3.57
N GLY A 340 13.58 22.87 -4.34
CA GLY A 340 14.35 21.62 -4.29
C GLY A 340 15.56 21.77 -3.38
N VAL A 341 15.65 20.96 -2.31
CA VAL A 341 16.68 21.12 -1.26
C VAL A 341 17.34 19.78 -0.93
N VAL A 342 18.66 19.80 -0.80
CA VAL A 342 19.46 18.71 -0.21
C VAL A 342 19.99 19.19 1.15
N ILE A 343 19.67 18.47 2.22
CA ILE A 343 20.23 18.70 3.56
C ILE A 343 21.22 17.56 3.85
N GLU A 344 22.48 17.90 4.00
CA GLU A 344 23.54 16.92 4.20
C GLU A 344 24.27 17.16 5.53
N ASN A 345 24.23 16.19 6.41
CA ASN A 345 25.09 16.15 7.58
C ASN A 345 26.38 15.38 7.24
N ARG A 346 27.51 16.09 7.26
CA ARG A 346 28.85 15.51 7.03
C ARG A 346 29.60 15.16 8.32
N LYS A 347 29.02 15.48 9.48
CA LYS A 347 29.61 15.18 10.78
C LYS A 347 29.31 13.75 11.21
N SER A 348 30.10 13.23 12.13
CA SER A 348 29.89 11.89 12.70
C SER A 348 28.71 11.82 13.68
N GLY A 349 28.26 12.96 14.22
CA GLY A 349 27.13 13.05 15.15
C GLY A 349 25.89 13.63 14.51
N GLN A 350 24.77 13.58 15.22
CA GLN A 350 23.51 14.19 14.83
C GLN A 350 23.63 15.72 14.74
N THR A 351 23.09 16.30 13.68
CA THR A 351 22.96 17.76 13.52
C THR A 351 21.48 18.16 13.51
N THR A 352 21.23 19.46 13.71
CA THR A 352 19.85 19.94 13.90
C THR A 352 19.56 21.13 12.99
N VAL A 353 18.45 21.05 12.25
CA VAL A 353 17.82 22.21 11.61
C VAL A 353 17.00 22.93 12.66
N LYS A 354 17.34 24.19 12.92
CA LYS A 354 16.82 24.96 14.07
C LYS A 354 15.39 25.45 13.85
N THR A 355 14.71 25.69 14.97
CA THR A 355 13.35 26.26 15.01
C THR A 355 13.20 27.47 14.13
N GLY A 356 12.12 27.49 13.32
CA GLY A 356 11.76 28.60 12.46
C GLY A 356 12.64 28.77 11.22
N SER A 357 13.59 27.86 10.96
CA SER A 357 14.43 27.90 9.77
C SER A 357 13.59 27.82 8.49
N VAL A 358 13.94 28.66 7.50
CA VAL A 358 13.46 28.53 6.12
C VAL A 358 14.63 28.04 5.26
N VAL A 359 14.53 26.80 4.79
CA VAL A 359 15.57 26.17 3.99
C VAL A 359 15.15 26.21 2.53
N SER A 360 15.76 27.07 1.74
CA SER A 360 15.46 27.31 0.32
C SER A 360 16.64 27.01 -0.61
N HIS A 361 17.75 26.51 -0.08
CA HIS A 361 18.97 26.13 -0.79
C HIS A 361 19.57 24.91 -0.10
N ASP A 362 20.47 24.21 -0.80
CA ASP A 362 21.20 23.10 -0.22
C ASP A 362 21.92 23.51 1.06
N LEU A 363 21.80 22.70 2.08
CA LEU A 363 22.33 22.96 3.42
C LEU A 363 23.31 21.87 3.83
N VAL A 364 24.55 22.26 4.10
CA VAL A 364 25.56 21.37 4.67
C VAL A 364 25.73 21.72 6.15
N LEU A 365 25.57 20.73 7.02
CA LEU A 365 25.55 20.85 8.48
C LEU A 365 26.82 20.28 9.14
#